data_68426ac46fea2e06a9348fa73108e865
#
_entry.id   68426ac46fea2e06a9348fa73108e865
#
_cell.length_a   1.000
_cell.length_b   1.000
_cell.length_c   1.000
_cell.angle_alpha   90.00
_cell.angle_beta   90.00
_cell.angle_gamma   90.00
#
_symmetry.space_group_name_H-M   'P 1'
#
loop_
_entity.id
_entity.type
_entity.pdbx_description
1 polymer ?
#
loop_
_entity_poly.entity_id
_entity_poly.type
_entity_poly.pdbx_seq_one_letter_code
_entity_poly.pdbx_strand_id
1 'polypeptide(L)'
;MISDASHPNQSSPANVPDWDAIARFLAGESSADEAKSVQRWLEANPLEQDLVARLDAAVTTDAAADVDVESALARVHARMTDATPRPRLTVDRDRTPARWRTTIVGALLAAAAVAGVMFTMRQPAPVATAPTALVARTYTTQVGQRDSVKLADGTRVLLGPDSRLTVPGDYGATSRAVDLHGDGYFEVQHDAGKPFAVRVGTALVEDVGTTFTVESDPGDTTSVAVITGSVRLRDGNSAPGTGVVLAAGDRGSIDARGNVRAERQSVRDDDVAWTTGRLVFRDASLTRVAGEIHRWYGVTLHVADSSLLNRPVTASFEGEPIDQVLKILGLLLGARVDRQGDSAIVTTIHGPNSAR
;
A
#
# COMPACT_ATOMS: atom_id res chain seq x y z
N MET A 1 -25.78 -23.01 55.29
CA MET A 1 -26.85 -22.46 54.43
C MET A 1 -26.19 -21.39 53.60
N ILE A 2 -25.84 -21.79 52.40
CA ILE A 2 -25.12 -20.96 51.45
C ILE A 2 -26.17 -20.46 50.46
N SER A 3 -26.34 -19.14 50.42
CA SER A 3 -27.29 -18.47 49.53
C SER A 3 -26.66 -18.25 48.18
N ASP A 4 -27.26 -18.79 47.18
CA ASP A 4 -26.99 -18.71 45.78
C ASP A 4 -27.32 -17.31 45.26
N ALA A 5 -26.36 -16.55 44.78
CA ALA A 5 -26.56 -15.26 44.16
C ALA A 5 -26.43 -15.41 42.62
N SER A 6 -27.57 -15.62 41.99
CA SER A 6 -27.75 -15.60 40.55
C SER A 6 -27.37 -14.24 39.96
N HIS A 7 -26.36 -14.22 39.09
CA HIS A 7 -26.02 -13.07 38.25
C HIS A 7 -27.09 -12.87 37.16
N PRO A 8 -27.54 -11.64 36.91
CA PRO A 8 -28.45 -11.36 35.80
C PRO A 8 -27.72 -11.48 34.46
N ASN A 9 -28.31 -12.27 33.60
CA ASN A 9 -28.03 -12.49 32.19
C ASN A 9 -27.82 -11.16 31.46
N GLN A 10 -26.59 -10.87 31.04
CA GLN A 10 -26.30 -9.80 30.08
C GLN A 10 -26.84 -10.25 28.72
N SER A 11 -27.90 -9.58 28.29
CA SER A 11 -28.45 -9.66 26.95
C SER A 11 -27.35 -9.34 25.93
N SER A 12 -26.92 -10.38 25.17
CA SER A 12 -26.10 -10.23 23.96
C SER A 12 -26.74 -9.22 23.00
N PRO A 13 -25.95 -8.34 22.36
CA PRO A 13 -26.46 -7.45 21.32
C PRO A 13 -27.02 -8.29 20.16
N ALA A 14 -28.11 -7.79 19.58
CA ALA A 14 -28.89 -8.40 18.52
C ALA A 14 -28.00 -9.04 17.44
N ASN A 15 -28.37 -10.28 17.11
CA ASN A 15 -27.81 -11.22 16.15
C ASN A 15 -27.42 -10.54 14.82
N VAL A 16 -26.20 -10.02 14.74
CA VAL A 16 -25.58 -9.57 13.49
C VAL A 16 -25.14 -10.84 12.76
N PRO A 17 -25.63 -11.12 11.53
CA PRO A 17 -25.18 -12.25 10.76
C PRO A 17 -23.68 -12.17 10.50
N ASP A 18 -22.97 -13.29 10.56
CA ASP A 18 -21.59 -13.40 10.14
C ASP A 18 -21.46 -13.12 8.63
N TRP A 19 -20.35 -12.56 8.20
CA TRP A 19 -20.07 -12.27 6.78
C TRP A 19 -20.18 -13.52 5.90
N ASP A 20 -19.81 -14.68 6.43
CA ASP A 20 -19.96 -15.97 5.75
C ASP A 20 -21.44 -16.34 5.52
N ALA A 21 -22.34 -15.99 6.43
CA ALA A 21 -23.77 -16.19 6.27
C ALA A 21 -24.37 -15.27 5.18
N ILE A 22 -23.89 -14.01 5.10
CA ILE A 22 -24.27 -13.06 4.05
C ILE A 22 -23.76 -13.53 2.69
N ALA A 23 -22.52 -14.02 2.61
CA ALA A 23 -21.94 -14.55 1.38
C ALA A 23 -22.70 -15.78 0.86
N ARG A 24 -23.06 -16.74 1.72
CA ARG A 24 -23.90 -17.89 1.35
C ARG A 24 -25.31 -17.47 0.93
N PHE A 25 -25.86 -16.42 1.55
CA PHE A 25 -27.16 -15.87 1.17
C PHE A 25 -27.13 -15.31 -0.26
N LEU A 26 -26.10 -14.54 -0.63
CA LEU A 26 -25.89 -14.00 -1.98
C LEU A 26 -25.61 -15.09 -3.01
N ALA A 27 -24.89 -16.15 -2.64
CA ALA A 27 -24.63 -17.31 -3.49
C ALA A 27 -25.86 -18.23 -3.66
N GLY A 28 -26.95 -18.01 -2.92
CA GLY A 28 -28.12 -18.88 -2.92
C GLY A 28 -27.90 -20.23 -2.19
N GLU A 29 -26.83 -20.34 -1.39
CA GLU A 29 -26.39 -21.56 -0.69
C GLU A 29 -26.81 -21.60 0.79
N SER A 30 -27.57 -20.60 1.26
CA SER A 30 -28.05 -20.51 2.64
C SER A 30 -29.17 -21.52 2.94
N SER A 31 -29.18 -22.05 4.16
CA SER A 31 -30.33 -22.80 4.68
C SER A 31 -31.55 -21.88 4.85
N ALA A 32 -32.77 -22.46 4.84
CA ALA A 32 -34.02 -21.69 4.95
C ALA A 32 -34.10 -20.82 6.22
N ASP A 33 -33.50 -21.27 7.32
CA ASP A 33 -33.52 -20.56 8.60
C ASP A 33 -32.44 -19.46 8.65
N GLU A 34 -31.28 -19.70 8.04
CA GLU A 34 -30.21 -18.74 7.86
C GLU A 34 -30.65 -17.57 6.94
N ALA A 35 -31.26 -17.89 5.80
CA ALA A 35 -31.81 -16.91 4.87
C ALA A 35 -32.85 -15.98 5.54
N LYS A 36 -33.76 -16.53 6.35
CA LYS A 36 -34.73 -15.72 7.12
C LYS A 36 -34.07 -14.84 8.18
N SER A 37 -32.95 -15.29 8.76
CA SER A 37 -32.21 -14.51 9.74
C SER A 37 -31.50 -13.32 9.10
N VAL A 38 -30.82 -13.55 7.96
CA VAL A 38 -30.19 -12.50 7.17
C VAL A 38 -31.23 -11.49 6.66
N GLN A 39 -32.36 -11.96 6.16
CA GLN A 39 -33.42 -11.11 5.63
C GLN A 39 -34.03 -10.18 6.70
N ARG A 40 -34.32 -10.70 7.91
CA ARG A 40 -34.78 -9.87 9.02
C ARG A 40 -33.75 -8.84 9.49
N TRP A 41 -32.47 -9.20 9.43
CA TRP A 41 -31.41 -8.27 9.76
C TRP A 41 -31.27 -7.15 8.71
N LEU A 42 -31.38 -7.46 7.42
CA LEU A 42 -31.37 -6.48 6.33
C LEU A 42 -32.56 -5.51 6.42
N GLU A 43 -33.77 -6.01 6.74
CA GLU A 43 -34.98 -5.18 6.96
C GLU A 43 -34.78 -4.18 8.12
N ALA A 44 -34.00 -4.56 9.14
CA ALA A 44 -33.70 -3.68 10.27
C ALA A 44 -32.54 -2.69 10.00
N ASN A 45 -31.75 -2.89 8.94
CA ASN A 45 -30.56 -2.11 8.61
C ASN A 45 -30.57 -1.68 7.13
N PRO A 46 -31.26 -0.59 6.77
CA PRO A 46 -31.48 -0.18 5.38
C PRO A 46 -30.20 0.26 4.64
N LEU A 47 -29.14 0.70 5.34
CA LEU A 47 -27.84 1.03 4.71
C LEU A 47 -27.12 -0.21 4.24
N GLU A 48 -27.14 -1.29 5.02
CA GLU A 48 -26.58 -2.59 4.67
C GLU A 48 -27.38 -3.29 3.57
N GLN A 49 -28.69 -3.07 3.52
CA GLN A 49 -29.56 -3.58 2.45
C GLN A 49 -29.14 -3.02 1.08
N ASP A 50 -28.87 -1.70 0.98
CA ASP A 50 -28.42 -1.06 -0.27
C ASP A 50 -27.03 -1.58 -0.69
N LEU A 51 -26.14 -1.83 0.25
CA LEU A 51 -24.81 -2.40 0.01
C LEU A 51 -24.90 -3.84 -0.52
N VAL A 52 -25.71 -4.70 0.12
CA VAL A 52 -25.93 -6.09 -0.28
C VAL A 52 -26.59 -6.17 -1.65
N ALA A 53 -27.55 -5.29 -1.96
CA ALA A 53 -28.19 -5.22 -3.27
C ALA A 53 -27.20 -4.82 -4.40
N ARG A 54 -26.24 -3.94 -4.12
CA ARG A 54 -25.17 -3.59 -5.07
C ARG A 54 -24.19 -4.73 -5.29
N LEU A 55 -23.87 -5.51 -4.25
CA LEU A 55 -23.03 -6.69 -4.37
C LEU A 55 -23.71 -7.79 -5.19
N ASP A 56 -25.00 -8.03 -4.99
CA ASP A 56 -25.79 -8.99 -5.76
C ASP A 56 -25.85 -8.61 -7.25
N ALA A 57 -26.05 -7.33 -7.56
CA ALA A 57 -26.03 -6.81 -8.92
C ALA A 57 -24.65 -6.96 -9.59
N ALA A 58 -23.55 -6.80 -8.85
CA ALA A 58 -22.20 -6.97 -9.35
C ALA A 58 -21.88 -8.43 -9.66
N VAL A 59 -22.27 -9.37 -8.79
CA VAL A 59 -22.10 -10.82 -8.98
C VAL A 59 -22.92 -11.31 -10.17
N THR A 60 -24.15 -10.81 -10.35
CA THR A 60 -25.04 -11.20 -11.47
C THR A 60 -24.53 -10.68 -12.82
N THR A 61 -23.81 -9.55 -12.82
CA THR A 61 -23.25 -8.95 -14.07
C THR A 61 -22.01 -9.73 -14.55
N ASP A 62 -21.22 -10.30 -13.64
CA ASP A 62 -20.00 -11.08 -13.99
C ASP A 62 -20.35 -12.52 -14.44
N ALA A 63 -21.49 -13.05 -14.02
CA ALA A 63 -22.00 -14.38 -14.44
C ALA A 63 -22.58 -14.38 -15.88
N ALA A 64 -22.74 -13.23 -16.52
CA ALA A 64 -23.27 -13.10 -17.89
C ALA A 64 -22.19 -13.06 -18.98
N ALA A 65 -20.92 -13.19 -18.65
CA ALA A 65 -19.84 -13.42 -19.61
C ALA A 65 -19.70 -14.93 -19.83
N ASP A 66 -20.64 -15.52 -20.58
CA ASP A 66 -20.57 -16.88 -21.10
C ASP A 66 -19.42 -16.95 -22.13
N VAL A 67 -18.22 -17.21 -21.64
CA VAL A 67 -17.07 -17.50 -22.49
C VAL A 67 -17.27 -18.92 -23.01
N ASP A 68 -17.75 -19.03 -24.25
CA ASP A 68 -17.91 -20.30 -24.99
C ASP A 68 -16.53 -20.96 -25.19
N VAL A 69 -16.08 -21.68 -24.15
CA VAL A 69 -14.83 -22.42 -24.09
C VAL A 69 -14.80 -23.53 -25.15
N GLU A 70 -15.95 -24.14 -25.44
CA GLU A 70 -16.10 -25.20 -26.44
C GLU A 70 -15.78 -24.68 -27.86
N SER A 71 -16.28 -23.51 -28.22
CA SER A 71 -15.97 -22.88 -29.51
C SER A 71 -14.51 -22.40 -29.60
N ALA A 72 -13.88 -22.05 -28.51
CA ALA A 72 -12.46 -21.70 -28.47
C ALA A 72 -11.57 -22.94 -28.64
N LEU A 73 -11.89 -24.06 -27.99
CA LEU A 73 -11.19 -25.34 -28.10
C LEU A 73 -11.36 -25.92 -29.53
N ALA A 74 -12.56 -25.87 -30.11
CA ALA A 74 -12.81 -26.35 -31.47
C ALA A 74 -11.97 -25.60 -32.52
N ARG A 75 -11.78 -24.28 -32.36
CA ARG A 75 -10.90 -23.46 -33.22
C ARG A 75 -9.42 -23.83 -33.12
N VAL A 76 -8.96 -24.19 -31.94
CA VAL A 76 -7.58 -24.67 -31.74
C VAL A 76 -7.38 -26.04 -32.36
N HIS A 77 -8.31 -26.99 -32.17
CA HIS A 77 -8.24 -28.33 -32.78
C HIS A 77 -8.32 -28.30 -34.32
N ALA A 78 -9.15 -27.43 -34.91
CA ALA A 78 -9.21 -27.25 -36.35
C ALA A 78 -7.88 -26.76 -36.97
N ARG A 79 -7.16 -25.88 -36.25
CA ARG A 79 -5.83 -25.42 -36.69
C ARG A 79 -4.72 -26.47 -36.51
N MET A 80 -4.86 -27.43 -35.64
CA MET A 80 -3.90 -28.52 -35.45
C MET A 80 -4.11 -29.67 -36.46
N THR A 81 -5.31 -29.81 -37.02
CA THR A 81 -5.64 -30.86 -38.03
C THR A 81 -5.49 -30.41 -39.47
N ASP A 82 -5.33 -29.10 -39.74
CA ASP A 82 -5.07 -28.58 -41.08
C ASP A 82 -3.57 -28.67 -41.44
N ALA A 83 -3.05 -29.93 -41.45
CA ALA A 83 -1.77 -30.23 -42.01
C ALA A 83 -1.94 -30.35 -43.53
N THR A 84 -1.66 -29.27 -44.26
CA THR A 84 -1.53 -29.27 -45.73
C THR A 84 -0.62 -30.39 -46.21
N PRO A 85 -1.04 -31.26 -47.16
CA PRO A 85 -0.20 -32.34 -47.66
C PRO A 85 0.97 -31.74 -48.46
N ARG A 86 2.19 -32.12 -48.08
CA ARG A 86 3.42 -31.78 -48.81
C ARG A 86 3.37 -32.41 -50.21
N PRO A 87 3.64 -31.69 -51.33
CA PRO A 87 3.72 -32.28 -52.63
C PRO A 87 4.90 -33.27 -52.68
N ARG A 88 4.60 -34.52 -53.03
CA ARG A 88 5.61 -35.55 -53.32
C ARG A 88 6.20 -35.21 -54.68
N LEU A 89 7.49 -34.87 -54.75
CA LEU A 89 8.25 -34.80 -55.98
C LEU A 89 8.51 -36.22 -56.48
N THR A 90 7.85 -36.64 -57.53
CA THR A 90 8.20 -37.87 -58.28
C THR A 90 9.42 -37.57 -59.17
N VAL A 91 10.51 -38.25 -58.90
CA VAL A 91 11.71 -38.20 -59.71
C VAL A 91 11.51 -39.18 -60.87
N ASP A 92 11.28 -38.66 -62.11
CA ASP A 92 11.31 -39.44 -63.31
C ASP A 92 12.77 -39.68 -63.70
N ARG A 93 13.12 -40.98 -63.76
CA ARG A 93 14.45 -41.46 -64.03
C ARG A 93 14.42 -42.03 -65.45
N ASP A 94 14.71 -41.20 -66.45
CA ASP A 94 15.34 -41.70 -67.74
C ASP A 94 15.68 -40.53 -68.63
N ARG A 95 16.95 -40.30 -68.82
CA ARG A 95 17.71 -40.05 -70.10
C ARG A 95 18.99 -39.26 -69.85
N THR A 96 20.11 -39.96 -69.98
CA THR A 96 21.43 -39.39 -70.25
C THR A 96 21.51 -39.08 -71.75
N PRO A 97 22.48 -38.25 -72.30
CA PRO A 97 23.83 -38.01 -71.80
C PRO A 97 24.40 -36.58 -72.04
N ALA A 98 25.62 -36.43 -71.56
CA ALA A 98 26.71 -35.67 -72.16
C ALA A 98 27.09 -34.27 -71.61
N ARG A 99 28.24 -34.29 -70.93
CA ARG A 99 29.37 -33.32 -71.04
C ARG A 99 29.16 -31.82 -70.68
N TRP A 100 28.00 -31.40 -70.17
CA TRP A 100 27.77 -29.99 -69.77
C TRP A 100 27.58 -29.82 -68.28
N ARG A 101 27.82 -30.90 -67.54
CA ARG A 101 27.47 -30.95 -66.11
C ARG A 101 28.49 -30.31 -65.14
N THR A 102 29.73 -30.08 -65.61
CA THR A 102 30.81 -29.60 -64.75
C THR A 102 30.84 -28.06 -64.58
N THR A 103 30.36 -27.32 -65.60
CA THR A 103 30.35 -25.85 -65.51
C THR A 103 29.09 -25.27 -64.76
N ILE A 104 27.96 -25.99 -64.86
CA ILE A 104 26.70 -25.55 -64.19
C ILE A 104 26.74 -25.79 -62.66
N VAL A 105 27.38 -26.89 -62.23
CA VAL A 105 27.49 -27.19 -60.77
C VAL A 105 28.40 -26.17 -60.07
N GLY A 106 29.45 -25.70 -60.70
CA GLY A 106 30.31 -24.64 -60.14
C GLY A 106 29.61 -23.29 -60.01
N ALA A 107 28.79 -22.95 -61.04
CA ALA A 107 28.01 -21.70 -60.99
C ALA A 107 26.87 -21.72 -59.93
N LEU A 108 26.20 -22.87 -59.75
CA LEU A 108 25.17 -23.06 -58.76
C LEU A 108 25.74 -23.05 -57.34
N LEU A 109 26.90 -23.63 -57.10
CA LEU A 109 27.58 -23.57 -55.79
C LEU A 109 28.08 -22.18 -55.47
N ALA A 110 28.59 -21.43 -56.44
CA ALA A 110 28.99 -20.04 -56.27
C ALA A 110 27.76 -19.15 -55.99
N ALA A 111 26.64 -19.34 -56.71
CA ALA A 111 25.39 -18.60 -56.43
C ALA A 111 24.79 -18.95 -55.10
N ALA A 112 24.84 -20.20 -54.63
CA ALA A 112 24.38 -20.61 -53.32
C ALA A 112 25.25 -20.04 -52.21
N ALA A 113 26.57 -19.93 -52.39
CA ALA A 113 27.46 -19.30 -51.41
C ALA A 113 27.23 -17.79 -51.31
N VAL A 114 27.03 -17.09 -52.43
CA VAL A 114 26.71 -15.67 -52.46
C VAL A 114 25.32 -15.42 -51.86
N ALA A 115 24.31 -16.24 -52.15
CA ALA A 115 22.98 -16.16 -51.54
C ALA A 115 23.00 -16.45 -50.03
N GLY A 116 23.83 -17.42 -49.59
CA GLY A 116 24.06 -17.72 -48.18
C GLY A 116 24.70 -16.54 -47.42
N VAL A 117 25.73 -15.93 -48.02
CA VAL A 117 26.39 -14.74 -47.44
C VAL A 117 25.43 -13.54 -47.44
N MET A 118 24.65 -13.30 -48.49
CA MET A 118 23.64 -12.25 -48.52
C MET A 118 22.49 -12.50 -47.53
N PHE A 119 22.10 -13.78 -47.32
CA PHE A 119 21.08 -14.14 -46.35
C PHE A 119 21.55 -13.90 -44.91
N THR A 120 22.82 -14.26 -44.60
CA THR A 120 23.39 -13.97 -43.26
C THR A 120 23.64 -12.49 -43.05
N MET A 121 23.98 -11.72 -44.09
CA MET A 121 24.10 -10.25 -43.99
C MET A 121 22.76 -9.53 -43.93
N ARG A 122 21.67 -10.17 -44.37
CA ARG A 122 20.30 -9.63 -44.29
C ARG A 122 19.54 -10.09 -43.07
N GLN A 123 20.10 -10.91 -42.19
CA GLN A 123 19.45 -11.14 -40.89
C GLN A 123 19.41 -9.79 -40.16
N PRO A 124 18.23 -9.23 -39.93
CA PRO A 124 18.17 -8.06 -39.09
C PRO A 124 18.86 -8.44 -37.79
N ALA A 125 19.83 -7.61 -37.35
CA ALA A 125 20.44 -7.78 -36.05
C ALA A 125 19.28 -8.00 -35.04
N PRO A 126 19.39 -8.98 -34.12
CA PRO A 126 18.36 -9.16 -33.10
C PRO A 126 18.17 -7.78 -32.50
N VAL A 127 16.98 -7.20 -32.68
CA VAL A 127 16.60 -5.98 -32.03
C VAL A 127 16.75 -6.33 -30.56
N ALA A 128 17.85 -5.89 -29.96
CA ALA A 128 18.00 -5.98 -28.51
C ALA A 128 16.77 -5.26 -27.98
N THR A 129 15.80 -6.01 -27.49
CA THR A 129 14.65 -5.47 -26.79
C THR A 129 15.29 -4.69 -25.65
N ALA A 130 15.33 -3.37 -25.78
CA ALA A 130 15.82 -2.53 -24.71
C ALA A 130 15.05 -2.98 -23.46
N PRO A 131 15.72 -3.28 -22.34
CA PRO A 131 15.01 -3.69 -21.14
C PRO A 131 13.94 -2.63 -20.91
N THR A 132 12.67 -3.04 -20.90
CA THR A 132 11.56 -2.14 -20.58
C THR A 132 11.93 -1.53 -19.25
N ALA A 133 12.29 -0.25 -19.26
CA ALA A 133 12.67 0.45 -18.04
C ALA A 133 11.49 0.30 -17.07
N LEU A 134 11.70 -0.45 -16.01
CA LEU A 134 10.72 -0.68 -14.97
C LEU A 134 10.52 0.67 -14.25
N VAL A 135 9.46 1.39 -14.65
CA VAL A 135 9.19 2.75 -14.16
C VAL A 135 8.66 2.67 -12.74
N ALA A 136 9.30 3.35 -11.83
CA ALA A 136 8.81 3.52 -10.47
C ALA A 136 7.46 4.26 -10.47
N ARG A 137 6.55 3.86 -9.58
CA ARG A 137 5.26 4.55 -9.35
C ARG A 137 5.37 5.36 -8.07
N THR A 138 4.92 6.61 -8.14
CA THR A 138 4.88 7.48 -6.97
C THR A 138 3.43 7.86 -6.68
N TYR A 139 3.02 7.65 -5.43
CA TYR A 139 1.73 8.06 -4.88
C TYR A 139 1.96 9.22 -3.93
N THR A 140 1.15 10.27 -4.02
CA THR A 140 1.30 11.47 -3.18
C THR A 140 -0.06 11.92 -2.68
N THR A 141 -0.10 12.31 -1.43
CA THR A 141 -1.24 12.98 -0.80
C THR A 141 -0.95 14.47 -0.65
N GLN A 142 -1.97 15.27 -0.74
CA GLN A 142 -1.86 16.70 -0.44
C GLN A 142 -2.08 16.96 1.06
N VAL A 143 -1.84 18.21 1.47
CA VAL A 143 -2.19 18.69 2.81
C VAL A 143 -3.65 18.36 3.14
N GLY A 144 -3.89 17.80 4.31
CA GLY A 144 -5.21 17.38 4.79
C GLY A 144 -5.81 16.16 4.07
N GLN A 145 -5.13 15.62 3.04
CA GLN A 145 -5.60 14.48 2.26
C GLN A 145 -4.95 13.19 2.73
N ARG A 146 -5.74 12.11 2.78
CA ARG A 146 -5.28 10.74 2.96
C ARG A 146 -5.67 9.92 1.75
N ASP A 147 -4.88 8.92 1.39
CA ASP A 147 -5.18 8.05 0.24
C ASP A 147 -4.76 6.61 0.53
N SER A 148 -5.51 5.65 0.00
CA SER A 148 -5.26 4.23 0.18
C SER A 148 -4.72 3.61 -1.11
N VAL A 149 -3.55 2.98 -1.00
CA VAL A 149 -2.85 2.35 -2.12
C VAL A 149 -2.79 0.83 -1.89
N LYS A 150 -3.18 0.04 -2.88
CA LYS A 150 -2.97 -1.41 -2.88
C LYS A 150 -1.79 -1.74 -3.79
N LEU A 151 -0.77 -2.37 -3.24
CA LEU A 151 0.43 -2.81 -3.95
C LEU A 151 0.17 -4.13 -4.71
N ALA A 152 1.08 -4.47 -5.62
CA ALA A 152 0.94 -5.64 -6.50
C ALA A 152 0.94 -7.00 -5.74
N ASP A 153 1.54 -7.04 -4.56
CA ASP A 153 1.59 -8.22 -3.68
C ASP A 153 0.37 -8.35 -2.75
N GLY A 154 -0.58 -7.42 -2.83
CA GLY A 154 -1.77 -7.36 -1.99
C GLY A 154 -1.62 -6.52 -0.72
N THR A 155 -0.40 -6.04 -0.39
CA THR A 155 -0.16 -5.12 0.71
C THR A 155 -1.00 -3.85 0.54
N ARG A 156 -1.63 -3.39 1.63
CA ARG A 156 -2.38 -2.14 1.67
C ARG A 156 -1.60 -1.08 2.42
N VAL A 157 -1.57 0.12 1.87
CA VAL A 157 -0.90 1.27 2.48
C VAL A 157 -1.89 2.43 2.52
N LEU A 158 -2.19 2.96 3.71
CA LEU A 158 -2.87 4.24 3.86
C LEU A 158 -1.81 5.31 4.08
N LEU A 159 -1.76 6.30 3.20
CA LEU A 159 -0.87 7.45 3.30
C LEU A 159 -1.54 8.56 4.11
N GLY A 160 -0.80 9.14 5.05
CA GLY A 160 -1.18 10.33 5.80
C GLY A 160 -1.16 11.60 4.94
N PRO A 161 -1.57 12.74 5.48
CA PRO A 161 -1.49 14.03 4.79
C PRO A 161 -0.04 14.40 4.45
N ASP A 162 0.15 15.09 3.31
CA ASP A 162 1.44 15.56 2.82
C ASP A 162 2.52 14.46 2.80
N SER A 163 2.12 13.27 2.29
CA SER A 163 2.97 12.09 2.27
C SER A 163 3.22 11.60 0.84
N ARG A 164 4.32 10.86 0.66
CA ARG A 164 4.72 10.30 -0.63
C ARG A 164 5.23 8.87 -0.46
N LEU A 165 4.70 7.96 -1.26
CA LEU A 165 5.16 6.58 -1.36
C LEU A 165 5.72 6.35 -2.77
N THR A 166 6.98 5.93 -2.85
CA THR A 166 7.60 5.51 -4.11
C THR A 166 7.77 4.01 -4.12
N VAL A 167 7.18 3.38 -5.13
CA VAL A 167 7.22 1.93 -5.37
C VAL A 167 8.11 1.69 -6.59
N PRO A 168 9.26 1.03 -6.45
CA PRO A 168 10.14 0.70 -7.57
C PRO A 168 9.43 -0.10 -8.66
N GLY A 169 9.83 0.05 -9.90
CA GLY A 169 9.20 -0.64 -11.03
C GLY A 169 9.38 -2.16 -10.99
N ASP A 170 10.41 -2.66 -10.32
CA ASP A 170 10.72 -4.07 -10.09
C ASP A 170 10.14 -4.63 -8.78
N TYR A 171 9.27 -3.87 -8.11
CA TYR A 171 8.61 -4.28 -6.87
C TYR A 171 7.90 -5.64 -7.02
N GLY A 172 8.15 -6.52 -6.07
CA GLY A 172 7.62 -7.89 -6.07
C GLY A 172 8.43 -8.89 -6.91
N ALA A 173 9.22 -8.43 -7.90
CA ALA A 173 10.11 -9.28 -8.68
C ALA A 173 11.44 -9.53 -7.96
N THR A 174 12.21 -8.48 -7.70
CA THR A 174 13.52 -8.54 -7.03
C THR A 174 13.40 -8.31 -5.53
N SER A 175 12.61 -7.34 -5.11
CA SER A 175 12.41 -6.98 -3.70
C SER A 175 11.00 -6.45 -3.46
N ARG A 176 10.58 -6.41 -2.18
CA ARG A 176 9.34 -5.77 -1.73
C ARG A 176 9.69 -4.53 -0.90
N ALA A 177 10.56 -3.67 -1.44
CA ALA A 177 10.99 -2.44 -0.79
C ALA A 177 10.26 -1.23 -1.38
N VAL A 178 9.84 -0.31 -0.50
CA VAL A 178 9.21 0.97 -0.86
C VAL A 178 9.91 2.10 -0.11
N ASP A 179 9.87 3.31 -0.68
CA ASP A 179 10.38 4.52 -0.04
C ASP A 179 9.20 5.39 0.39
N LEU A 180 9.12 5.71 1.68
CA LEU A 180 8.11 6.57 2.28
C LEU A 180 8.73 7.91 2.71
N HIS A 181 8.01 8.99 2.45
CA HIS A 181 8.23 10.31 3.02
C HIS A 181 6.89 10.77 3.63
N GLY A 182 6.88 11.15 4.90
CA GLY A 182 5.67 11.43 5.66
C GLY A 182 5.15 10.19 6.39
N ASP A 183 3.84 10.04 6.50
CA ASP A 183 3.20 9.05 7.35
C ASP A 183 2.51 7.95 6.53
N GLY A 184 2.62 6.72 7.02
CA GLY A 184 2.01 5.55 6.40
C GLY A 184 1.53 4.52 7.41
N TYR A 185 0.34 3.98 7.19
CA TYR A 185 -0.17 2.79 7.87
C TYR A 185 -0.12 1.62 6.88
N PHE A 186 0.48 0.52 7.29
CA PHE A 186 0.76 -0.63 6.46
C PHE A 186 0.05 -1.87 6.97
N GLU A 187 -0.71 -2.52 6.10
CA GLU A 187 -1.22 -3.88 6.27
C GLU A 187 -0.46 -4.77 5.30
N VAL A 188 0.63 -5.38 5.76
CA VAL A 188 1.54 -6.11 4.89
C VAL A 188 1.07 -7.53 4.66
N GLN A 189 0.98 -7.92 3.40
CA GLN A 189 0.71 -9.30 3.02
C GLN A 189 1.89 -10.19 3.41
N HIS A 190 1.63 -11.25 4.18
CA HIS A 190 2.65 -12.17 4.65
C HIS A 190 3.37 -12.89 3.51
N ASP A 191 4.69 -12.83 3.48
CA ASP A 191 5.57 -13.61 2.58
C ASP A 191 6.95 -13.78 3.23
N ALA A 192 7.17 -14.93 3.85
CA ALA A 192 8.44 -15.26 4.51
C ALA A 192 9.62 -15.37 3.54
N GLY A 193 9.37 -15.65 2.25
CA GLY A 193 10.42 -15.76 1.22
C GLY A 193 10.90 -14.42 0.69
N LYS A 194 10.07 -13.37 0.80
CA LYS A 194 10.38 -12.00 0.36
C LYS A 194 9.93 -11.00 1.41
N PRO A 195 10.77 -10.68 2.40
CA PRO A 195 10.44 -9.67 3.41
C PRO A 195 10.06 -8.33 2.79
N PHE A 196 9.06 -7.66 3.36
CA PHE A 196 8.67 -6.31 2.98
C PHE A 196 9.59 -5.31 3.69
N ALA A 197 9.91 -4.20 3.04
CA ALA A 197 10.76 -3.17 3.63
C ALA A 197 10.23 -1.76 3.31
N VAL A 198 10.23 -0.88 4.32
CA VAL A 198 9.93 0.54 4.18
C VAL A 198 11.17 1.33 4.52
N ARG A 199 11.65 2.17 3.59
CA ARG A 199 12.69 3.17 3.85
C ARG A 199 12.06 4.51 4.17
N VAL A 200 12.52 5.16 5.23
CA VAL A 200 12.12 6.51 5.62
C VAL A 200 13.38 7.26 6.03
N GLY A 201 13.89 8.14 5.17
CA GLY A 201 15.18 8.78 5.41
C GLY A 201 16.30 7.74 5.60
N THR A 202 16.93 7.73 6.77
CA THR A 202 17.95 6.75 7.16
C THR A 202 17.36 5.48 7.77
N ALA A 203 16.08 5.50 8.17
CA ALA A 203 15.41 4.36 8.78
C ALA A 203 15.07 3.27 7.77
N LEU A 204 15.21 2.01 8.18
CA LEU A 204 14.70 0.86 7.46
C LEU A 204 13.87 0.00 8.41
N VAL A 205 12.61 -0.22 8.02
CA VAL A 205 11.64 -1.09 8.69
C VAL A 205 11.48 -2.34 7.86
N GLU A 206 11.88 -3.49 8.38
CA GLU A 206 11.79 -4.80 7.71
C GLU A 206 10.70 -5.64 8.36
N ASP A 207 9.84 -6.22 7.55
CA ASP A 207 8.65 -6.94 7.97
C ASP A 207 8.40 -8.22 7.17
N VAL A 208 7.68 -9.17 7.75
CA VAL A 208 7.35 -10.46 7.13
C VAL A 208 5.83 -10.66 6.98
N GLY A 209 5.02 -9.79 7.60
CA GLY A 209 3.54 -9.87 7.56
C GLY A 209 2.92 -9.32 8.82
N THR A 210 2.81 -8.00 8.91
CA THR A 210 2.39 -7.25 10.11
C THR A 210 1.48 -6.10 9.74
N THR A 211 0.85 -5.54 10.77
CA THR A 211 0.18 -4.25 10.69
C THR A 211 0.95 -3.25 11.57
N PHE A 212 1.38 -2.14 10.98
CA PHE A 212 2.17 -1.13 11.69
C PHE A 212 1.99 0.26 11.09
N THR A 213 2.28 1.30 11.88
CA THR A 213 2.41 2.67 11.40
C THR A 213 3.86 3.10 11.32
N VAL A 214 4.16 3.99 10.39
CA VAL A 214 5.41 4.73 10.32
C VAL A 214 5.06 6.21 10.23
N GLU A 215 5.60 7.00 11.13
CA GLU A 215 5.43 8.45 11.19
C GLU A 215 6.79 9.13 11.10
N SER A 216 6.88 10.16 10.27
CA SER A 216 8.08 10.98 10.13
C SER A 216 7.91 12.27 10.93
N ASP A 217 8.54 12.35 12.09
CA ASP A 217 8.50 13.53 12.95
C ASP A 217 9.46 14.64 12.47
N PRO A 218 9.20 15.90 12.80
CA PRO A 218 10.13 16.99 12.58
C PRO A 218 11.50 16.71 13.22
N GLY A 219 12.59 16.99 12.49
CA GLY A 219 13.96 16.71 12.96
C GLY A 219 14.47 15.32 12.58
N ASP A 220 13.93 14.75 11.51
CA ASP A 220 14.32 13.46 10.90
C ASP A 220 14.25 12.26 11.89
N THR A 221 13.34 12.31 12.85
CA THR A 221 13.03 11.16 13.70
C THR A 221 11.91 10.37 13.03
N THR A 222 12.13 9.07 12.85
CA THR A 222 11.11 8.14 12.37
C THR A 222 10.58 7.31 13.53
N SER A 223 9.27 7.31 13.73
CA SER A 223 8.56 6.50 14.73
C SER A 223 7.81 5.37 14.08
N VAL A 224 7.84 4.18 14.69
CA VAL A 224 7.15 2.98 14.23
C VAL A 224 6.33 2.41 15.38
N ALA A 225 5.04 2.20 15.18
CA ALA A 225 4.17 1.53 16.15
C ALA A 225 3.62 0.23 15.53
N VAL A 226 3.83 -0.90 16.22
CA VAL A 226 3.44 -2.23 15.74
C VAL A 226 2.10 -2.63 16.34
N ILE A 227 1.09 -2.81 15.50
CA ILE A 227 -0.26 -3.18 15.90
C ILE A 227 -0.39 -4.70 15.98
N THR A 228 0.06 -5.41 14.95
CA THR A 228 0.07 -6.89 14.92
C THR A 228 1.38 -7.40 14.34
N GLY A 229 1.83 -8.58 14.75
CA GLY A 229 3.05 -9.23 14.24
C GLY A 229 4.33 -8.65 14.82
N SER A 230 5.38 -8.52 14.03
CA SER A 230 6.67 -7.96 14.45
C SER A 230 7.46 -7.37 13.29
N VAL A 231 8.14 -6.25 13.52
CA VAL A 231 9.04 -5.60 12.56
C VAL A 231 10.43 -5.45 13.13
N ARG A 232 11.42 -5.31 12.26
CA ARG A 232 12.79 -4.94 12.62
C ARG A 232 13.04 -3.49 12.21
N LEU A 233 13.37 -2.64 13.18
CA LEU A 233 13.75 -1.25 12.95
C LEU A 233 15.27 -1.10 13.06
N ARG A 234 15.91 -0.57 12.04
CA ARG A 234 17.35 -0.30 12.00
C ARG A 234 17.71 0.94 11.18
N ASP A 235 18.92 1.40 11.32
CA ASP A 235 19.52 2.31 10.33
C ASP A 235 19.76 1.54 9.02
N GLY A 236 19.32 2.08 7.90
CA GLY A 236 19.50 1.51 6.56
C GLY A 236 20.95 1.29 6.17
N ASN A 237 21.89 2.06 6.76
CA ASN A 237 23.33 1.92 6.54
C ASN A 237 23.97 0.82 7.41
N SER A 238 23.25 0.29 8.40
CA SER A 238 23.73 -0.78 9.27
C SER A 238 23.71 -2.14 8.57
N ALA A 239 24.48 -3.10 9.06
CA ALA A 239 24.53 -4.45 8.50
C ALA A 239 23.15 -5.13 8.55
N PRO A 240 22.79 -5.94 7.53
CA PRO A 240 21.56 -6.73 7.55
C PRO A 240 21.46 -7.59 8.83
N GLY A 241 20.23 -7.70 9.36
CA GLY A 241 19.97 -8.47 10.58
C GLY A 241 20.27 -7.75 11.89
N THR A 242 20.90 -6.58 11.86
CA THR A 242 21.06 -5.70 13.04
C THR A 242 19.76 -4.95 13.34
N GLY A 243 19.76 -4.14 14.40
CA GLY A 243 18.62 -3.33 14.80
C GLY A 243 17.78 -3.96 15.90
N VAL A 244 16.62 -3.35 16.16
CA VAL A 244 15.72 -3.75 17.26
C VAL A 244 14.46 -4.40 16.67
N VAL A 245 14.09 -5.56 17.19
CA VAL A 245 12.82 -6.20 16.87
C VAL A 245 11.74 -5.61 17.77
N LEU A 246 10.67 -5.10 17.15
CA LEU A 246 9.46 -4.59 17.79
C LEU A 246 8.36 -5.61 17.57
N ALA A 247 7.72 -6.05 18.63
CA ALA A 247 6.55 -6.94 18.58
C ALA A 247 5.25 -6.12 18.67
N ALA A 248 4.12 -6.78 18.47
CA ALA A 248 2.80 -6.15 18.66
C ALA A 248 2.70 -5.45 20.02
N GLY A 249 2.26 -4.20 20.02
CA GLY A 249 2.19 -3.32 21.18
C GLY A 249 3.45 -2.50 21.43
N ASP A 250 4.57 -2.77 20.74
CA ASP A 250 5.81 -2.01 20.89
C ASP A 250 5.87 -0.81 19.96
N ARG A 251 6.51 0.26 20.43
CA ARG A 251 6.91 1.40 19.63
C ARG A 251 8.42 1.45 19.49
N GLY A 252 8.91 1.85 18.36
CA GLY A 252 10.32 2.15 18.11
C GLY A 252 10.48 3.53 17.52
N SER A 253 11.63 4.15 17.77
CA SER A 253 12.04 5.37 17.09
C SER A 253 13.50 5.31 16.68
N ILE A 254 13.83 5.99 15.59
CA ILE A 254 15.19 6.18 15.12
C ILE A 254 15.40 7.65 14.81
N ASP A 255 16.47 8.23 15.36
CA ASP A 255 16.82 9.62 15.10
C ASP A 255 17.73 9.77 13.85
N ALA A 256 17.98 11.01 13.42
CA ALA A 256 18.83 11.33 12.27
C ALA A 256 20.27 10.79 12.40
N ARG A 257 20.71 10.44 13.59
CA ARG A 257 22.05 9.85 13.86
C ARG A 257 22.05 8.32 13.78
N GLY A 258 20.89 7.70 13.53
CA GLY A 258 20.75 6.25 13.48
C GLY A 258 20.58 5.58 14.85
N ASN A 259 20.36 6.35 15.93
CA ASN A 259 20.13 5.77 17.26
C ASN A 259 18.70 5.21 17.33
N VAL A 260 18.59 3.91 17.53
CA VAL A 260 17.31 3.23 17.67
C VAL A 260 16.94 3.13 19.16
N ARG A 261 15.69 3.48 19.49
CA ARG A 261 15.06 3.29 20.79
C ARG A 261 13.83 2.42 20.64
N ALA A 262 13.53 1.61 21.63
CA ALA A 262 12.32 0.80 21.68
C ALA A 262 11.61 0.98 23.03
N GLU A 263 10.31 1.17 22.97
CA GLU A 263 9.40 1.25 24.11
C GLU A 263 8.45 0.07 24.03
N ARG A 264 8.49 -0.80 25.05
CA ARG A 264 7.69 -2.01 25.08
C ARG A 264 6.26 -1.72 25.56
N GLN A 265 5.27 -2.35 24.90
CA GLN A 265 3.85 -2.24 25.24
C GLN A 265 3.39 -0.77 25.40
N SER A 266 3.87 0.10 24.52
CA SER A 266 3.60 1.55 24.55
C SER A 266 2.64 2.03 23.48
N VAL A 267 2.29 1.16 22.51
CA VAL A 267 1.30 1.47 21.47
C VAL A 267 -0.09 1.62 22.07
N ARG A 268 -0.80 2.63 21.60
CA ARG A 268 -2.15 2.99 22.03
C ARG A 268 -3.04 3.23 20.81
N ASP A 269 -4.35 3.28 21.02
CA ASP A 269 -5.33 3.58 19.98
C ASP A 269 -5.09 4.95 19.32
N ASP A 270 -4.45 5.87 20.04
CA ASP A 270 -4.09 7.19 19.51
C ASP A 270 -3.05 7.13 18.38
N ASP A 271 -2.19 6.11 18.36
CA ASP A 271 -1.14 5.94 17.36
C ASP A 271 -1.69 5.59 15.96
N VAL A 272 -2.94 5.15 15.90
CA VAL A 272 -3.67 4.86 14.66
C VAL A 272 -4.85 5.81 14.43
N ALA A 273 -5.11 6.75 15.35
CA ALA A 273 -6.25 7.65 15.29
C ALA A 273 -6.28 8.50 14.01
N TRP A 274 -5.10 8.87 13.49
CA TRP A 274 -4.96 9.63 12.26
C TRP A 274 -5.52 8.88 11.03
N THR A 275 -5.55 7.55 11.05
CA THR A 275 -6.12 6.73 9.96
C THR A 275 -7.61 6.98 9.76
N THR A 276 -8.32 7.34 10.81
CA THR A 276 -9.74 7.71 10.79
C THR A 276 -9.98 9.23 10.69
N GLY A 277 -8.92 10.04 10.72
CA GLY A 277 -9.02 11.51 10.60
C GLY A 277 -8.97 12.26 11.93
N ARG A 278 -8.63 11.58 13.00
CA ARG A 278 -8.48 12.16 14.32
C ARG A 278 -7.00 12.45 14.60
N LEU A 279 -6.68 13.71 14.84
CA LEU A 279 -5.33 14.16 15.18
C LEU A 279 -5.19 14.21 16.70
N VAL A 280 -4.29 13.40 17.26
CA VAL A 280 -4.11 13.27 18.72
C VAL A 280 -2.69 13.64 19.11
N PHE A 281 -2.59 14.55 20.06
CA PHE A 281 -1.35 14.94 20.72
C PHE A 281 -1.36 14.48 22.16
N ARG A 282 -0.29 13.82 22.60
CA ARG A 282 -0.10 13.40 23.99
C ARG A 282 1.30 13.78 24.44
N ASP A 283 1.42 14.72 25.32
CA ASP A 283 2.70 15.25 25.79
C ASP A 283 3.65 15.62 24.62
N ALA A 284 3.07 16.01 23.49
CA ALA A 284 3.81 16.32 22.27
C ALA A 284 4.49 17.69 22.39
N SER A 285 5.73 17.79 21.91
CA SER A 285 6.40 19.08 21.82
C SER A 285 5.68 19.99 20.84
N LEU A 286 5.73 21.31 21.06
CA LEU A 286 5.12 22.26 20.13
C LEU A 286 5.74 22.18 18.72
N THR A 287 6.98 21.75 18.60
CA THR A 287 7.63 21.46 17.30
C THR A 287 6.90 20.37 16.54
N ARG A 288 6.57 19.24 17.21
CA ARG A 288 5.78 18.16 16.61
C ARG A 288 4.38 18.63 16.25
N VAL A 289 3.71 19.34 17.17
CA VAL A 289 2.37 19.91 16.93
C VAL A 289 2.40 20.83 15.70
N ALA A 290 3.41 21.68 15.56
CA ALA A 290 3.54 22.57 14.41
C ALA A 290 3.69 21.80 13.08
N GLY A 291 4.45 20.74 13.07
CA GLY A 291 4.59 19.86 11.90
C GLY A 291 3.26 19.22 11.49
N GLU A 292 2.52 18.66 12.46
CA GLU A 292 1.22 18.05 12.21
C GLU A 292 0.16 19.09 11.76
N ILE A 293 0.13 20.28 12.37
CA ILE A 293 -0.75 21.36 11.93
C ILE A 293 -0.46 21.75 10.49
N HIS A 294 0.81 21.79 10.10
CA HIS A 294 1.17 22.04 8.71
C HIS A 294 0.65 20.95 7.77
N ARG A 295 0.88 19.69 8.10
CA ARG A 295 0.42 18.55 7.26
C ARG A 295 -1.11 18.48 7.14
N TRP A 296 -1.82 18.73 8.23
CA TRP A 296 -3.28 18.58 8.27
C TRP A 296 -4.05 19.79 7.75
N TYR A 297 -3.52 21.00 7.97
CA TYR A 297 -4.24 22.25 7.70
C TYR A 297 -3.51 23.21 6.76
N GLY A 298 -2.25 22.94 6.39
CA GLY A 298 -1.44 23.81 5.55
C GLY A 298 -0.97 25.09 6.26
N VAL A 299 -1.07 25.15 7.59
CA VAL A 299 -0.72 26.35 8.36
C VAL A 299 0.63 26.15 9.03
N THR A 300 1.57 27.04 8.73
CA THR A 300 2.91 27.07 9.36
C THR A 300 2.85 27.84 10.67
N LEU A 301 3.19 27.19 11.79
CA LEU A 301 3.28 27.83 13.10
C LEU A 301 4.70 28.41 13.31
N HIS A 302 4.78 29.73 13.49
CA HIS A 302 6.00 30.44 13.88
C HIS A 302 5.96 30.71 15.39
N VAL A 303 6.85 30.06 16.12
CA VAL A 303 6.95 30.24 17.59
C VAL A 303 7.96 31.34 17.85
N ALA A 304 7.47 32.49 18.30
CA ALA A 304 8.33 33.66 18.58
C ALA A 304 9.18 33.48 19.86
N ASP A 305 8.69 32.70 20.82
CA ASP A 305 9.38 32.41 22.07
C ASP A 305 9.82 30.94 22.12
N SER A 306 11.13 30.71 22.08
CA SER A 306 11.70 29.37 22.11
C SER A 306 11.38 28.58 23.38
N SER A 307 11.00 29.22 24.47
CA SER A 307 10.57 28.55 25.70
C SER A 307 9.29 27.73 25.52
N LEU A 308 8.48 28.04 24.52
CA LEU A 308 7.26 27.32 24.18
C LEU A 308 7.52 26.03 23.38
N LEU A 309 8.65 25.91 22.68
CA LEU A 309 8.94 24.78 21.77
C LEU A 309 8.86 23.42 22.44
N ASN A 310 9.31 23.33 23.68
CA ASN A 310 9.34 22.09 24.46
C ASN A 310 8.16 21.96 25.42
N ARG A 311 7.19 22.87 25.36
CA ARG A 311 5.97 22.74 26.18
C ARG A 311 5.16 21.55 25.73
N PRO A 312 4.78 20.65 26.64
CA PRO A 312 3.97 19.50 26.29
C PRO A 312 2.53 19.95 25.93
N VAL A 313 2.02 19.43 24.83
CA VAL A 313 0.65 19.64 24.39
C VAL A 313 -0.08 18.31 24.42
N THR A 314 -1.23 18.28 25.08
CA THR A 314 -2.16 17.15 25.07
C THR A 314 -3.51 17.63 24.56
N ALA A 315 -3.93 17.19 23.39
CA ALA A 315 -5.17 17.56 22.73
C ALA A 315 -5.60 16.51 21.71
N SER A 316 -6.88 16.49 21.36
CA SER A 316 -7.43 15.67 20.28
C SER A 316 -8.34 16.53 19.42
N PHE A 317 -8.21 16.40 18.10
CA PHE A 317 -8.97 17.13 17.09
C PHE A 317 -9.58 16.16 16.10
N GLU A 318 -10.85 16.35 15.75
CA GLU A 318 -11.58 15.51 14.81
C GLU A 318 -12.46 16.38 13.89
N GLY A 319 -11.84 16.92 12.84
CA GLY A 319 -12.55 17.75 11.86
C GLY A 319 -12.81 19.20 12.27
N GLU A 320 -12.23 19.68 13.37
CA GLU A 320 -12.35 21.09 13.76
C GLU A 320 -11.66 22.00 12.74
N PRO A 321 -12.26 23.18 12.45
CA PRO A 321 -11.61 24.21 11.63
C PRO A 321 -10.32 24.67 12.26
N ILE A 322 -9.32 25.01 11.44
CA ILE A 322 -7.99 25.45 11.90
C ILE A 322 -8.05 26.58 12.93
N ASP A 323 -8.96 27.55 12.77
CA ASP A 323 -9.05 28.69 13.70
C ASP A 323 -9.48 28.24 15.10
N GLN A 324 -10.32 27.21 15.21
CA GLN A 324 -10.67 26.60 16.49
C GLN A 324 -9.50 25.83 17.08
N VAL A 325 -8.78 25.06 16.27
CA VAL A 325 -7.55 24.33 16.67
C VAL A 325 -6.53 25.31 17.23
N LEU A 326 -6.23 26.39 16.52
CA LEU A 326 -5.28 27.41 16.96
C LEU A 326 -5.72 28.12 18.26
N LYS A 327 -7.01 28.39 18.41
CA LYS A 327 -7.56 28.96 19.65
C LYS A 327 -7.35 28.02 20.84
N ILE A 328 -7.61 26.73 20.67
CA ILE A 328 -7.41 25.71 21.71
C ILE A 328 -5.91 25.62 22.05
N LEU A 329 -5.03 25.56 21.04
CA LEU A 329 -3.58 25.55 21.26
C LEU A 329 -3.12 26.78 22.03
N GLY A 330 -3.61 27.97 21.70
CA GLY A 330 -3.31 29.20 22.43
C GLY A 330 -3.70 29.12 23.92
N LEU A 331 -4.87 28.54 24.20
CA LEU A 331 -5.34 28.35 25.60
C LEU A 331 -4.45 27.35 26.34
N LEU A 332 -4.11 26.19 25.74
CA LEU A 332 -3.27 25.17 26.34
C LEU A 332 -1.85 25.67 26.63
N LEU A 333 -1.31 26.48 25.73
CA LEU A 333 0.03 27.04 25.85
C LEU A 333 0.09 28.28 26.74
N GLY A 334 -1.06 28.87 27.11
CA GLY A 334 -1.09 30.21 27.72
C GLY A 334 -0.45 31.24 26.81
N ALA A 335 -0.68 31.14 25.53
CA ALA A 335 -0.08 31.94 24.47
C ALA A 335 -1.14 32.56 23.57
N ARG A 336 -0.79 33.66 22.92
CA ARG A 336 -1.60 34.25 21.85
C ARG A 336 -1.19 33.63 20.52
N VAL A 337 -2.17 33.26 19.72
CA VAL A 337 -1.95 32.75 18.34
C VAL A 337 -2.67 33.65 17.38
N ASP A 338 -1.91 34.36 16.55
CA ASP A 338 -2.41 35.28 15.52
C ASP A 338 -2.18 34.68 14.14
N ARG A 339 -3.25 34.32 13.42
CA ARG A 339 -3.19 33.74 12.07
C ARG A 339 -3.30 34.81 11.00
N GLN A 340 -2.47 34.68 9.96
CA GLN A 340 -2.50 35.48 8.72
C GLN A 340 -2.34 34.53 7.52
N GLY A 341 -3.44 34.19 6.85
CA GLY A 341 -3.43 33.25 5.73
C GLY A 341 -2.98 31.85 6.18
N ASP A 342 -1.90 31.35 5.55
CA ASP A 342 -1.31 30.04 5.83
C ASP A 342 -0.19 30.08 6.87
N SER A 343 -0.12 31.17 7.64
CA SER A 343 0.88 31.37 8.68
C SER A 343 0.21 31.77 9.98
N ALA A 344 0.72 31.28 11.12
CA ALA A 344 0.27 31.69 12.44
C ALA A 344 1.46 31.91 13.36
N ILE A 345 1.42 32.99 14.14
CA ILE A 345 2.48 33.39 15.07
C ILE A 345 2.01 33.09 16.50
N VAL A 346 2.82 32.30 17.22
CA VAL A 346 2.60 31.96 18.62
C VAL A 346 3.48 32.81 19.52
N THR A 347 2.88 33.65 20.36
CA THR A 347 3.57 34.55 21.27
C THR A 347 3.14 34.32 22.71
N THR A 348 4.06 34.39 23.66
CA THR A 348 3.71 34.33 25.10
C THR A 348 2.86 35.53 25.47
N ILE A 349 1.83 35.28 26.28
CA ILE A 349 1.08 36.36 26.93
C ILE A 349 1.95 36.87 28.08
N HIS A 350 2.71 37.93 27.86
CA HIS A 350 3.40 38.63 28.94
C HIS A 350 2.34 39.33 29.79
N GLY A 351 2.13 38.88 31.00
CA GLY A 351 1.33 39.62 31.97
C GLY A 351 1.96 41.01 32.20
N PRO A 352 1.18 42.04 32.53
CA PRO A 352 1.68 43.43 32.68
C PRO A 352 2.64 43.64 33.84
N ASN A 353 3.35 42.62 34.36
CA ASN A 353 4.12 42.74 35.61
C ASN A 353 5.50 42.06 35.56
N SER A 354 6.42 42.52 34.64
CA SER A 354 7.85 42.23 34.75
C SER A 354 8.74 43.45 34.47
N ALA A 355 8.25 44.64 34.86
CA ALA A 355 9.09 45.80 34.99
C ALA A 355 9.22 46.15 36.47
N ARG A 356 10.11 45.49 37.20
CA ARG A 356 10.75 45.99 38.41
C ARG A 356 12.14 45.42 38.55
#